data_c45045f8cfeeece441b0035309cff3b0
#
_entry.id   c45045f8cfeeece441b0035309cff3b0
#
_cell.length_a   1.000
_cell.length_b   1.000
_cell.length_c   1.000
_cell.angle_alpha   90.00
_cell.angle_beta   90.00
_cell.angle_gamma   90.00
#
_symmetry.space_group_name_H-M   'P 1'
#
loop_
_entity.id
_entity.type
_entity.pdbx_description
1 polymer ?
#
loop_
_entity_poly.entity_id
_entity_poly.type
_entity_poly.pdbx_seq_one_letter_code
_entity_poly.pdbx_strand_id
1 'polypeptide(L)'
;MSEKWDEKVIELAKSLINCQSYSGHEDKAAEVLKAYMKEAGVFDEIETDCYGNVIGHIKGKNPGSKVLFDGHIDTVPVGNLKDWKHDPFHAVVEDGKLYGRGAADMKGAVAAFTVAAHRYAVENGKNFAGDVYVAGVVHEECFEGVAARKISEKVKPDYVVIGEASEMNLKVGQRGRAEIVVETFGVPAHSANPEKGVNAVYKMCEAIQAIREIEPPVQDKLGKGILELTDVKSSPYPGASVVPEYCRATYDRRLLVGETKESVLQPIIEKMEELKKKDPQFSYKVSYAVGKEECYTGEKIQGERFFPGWLFGAEEEWVAKIKSELEKEGFSPEVTTYNFCTNGSHYAGEADIRTIGMGPARENLAHTIDEYAEVKDLTNMSVCYAGIMKALLG
;
A
#
# COMPACT_ATOMS: atom_id res chain seq x y z
N MET A 1 11.53 -7.19 -31.95
CA MET A 1 11.18 -5.92 -31.22
C MET A 1 10.70 -6.16 -29.79
N SER A 2 9.94 -7.25 -29.53
CA SER A 2 9.53 -7.59 -28.16
C SER A 2 10.73 -7.87 -27.25
N GLU A 3 11.67 -8.72 -27.65
CA GLU A 3 12.84 -9.09 -26.85
C GLU A 3 13.59 -7.88 -26.26
N LYS A 4 13.75 -6.80 -27.02
CA LYS A 4 14.41 -5.59 -26.54
C LYS A 4 13.67 -4.89 -25.39
N TRP A 5 12.33 -4.93 -25.37
CA TRP A 5 11.54 -4.35 -24.29
C TRP A 5 11.52 -5.26 -23.07
N ASP A 6 11.46 -6.56 -23.27
CA ASP A 6 11.50 -7.58 -22.23
C ASP A 6 12.82 -7.51 -21.45
N GLU A 7 13.97 -7.40 -22.18
CA GLU A 7 15.28 -7.16 -21.56
C GLU A 7 15.30 -5.90 -20.70
N LYS A 8 14.74 -4.77 -21.20
CA LYS A 8 14.68 -3.52 -20.42
C LYS A 8 13.88 -3.64 -19.13
N VAL A 9 12.74 -4.38 -19.14
CA VAL A 9 11.95 -4.65 -17.93
C VAL A 9 12.81 -5.37 -16.90
N ILE A 10 13.48 -6.42 -17.30
CA ILE A 10 14.30 -7.23 -16.38
C ILE A 10 15.52 -6.46 -15.88
N GLU A 11 16.20 -5.70 -16.74
CA GLU A 11 17.35 -4.88 -16.34
C GLU A 11 16.96 -3.79 -15.33
N LEU A 12 15.85 -3.08 -15.57
CA LEU A 12 15.36 -2.07 -14.63
C LEU A 12 14.90 -2.70 -13.33
N ALA A 13 14.17 -3.83 -13.38
CA ALA A 13 13.75 -4.56 -12.19
C ALA A 13 14.96 -4.99 -11.35
N LYS A 14 15.99 -5.60 -11.97
CA LYS A 14 17.23 -5.97 -11.28
C LYS A 14 17.91 -4.76 -10.65
N SER A 15 18.00 -3.66 -11.37
CA SER A 15 18.64 -2.44 -10.89
C SER A 15 17.93 -1.85 -9.67
N LEU A 16 16.58 -1.87 -9.66
CA LEU A 16 15.79 -1.44 -8.52
C LEU A 16 15.91 -2.40 -7.33
N ILE A 17 15.86 -3.71 -7.55
CA ILE A 17 15.98 -4.74 -6.51
C ILE A 17 17.36 -4.68 -5.83
N ASN A 18 18.43 -4.42 -6.61
CA ASN A 18 19.78 -4.29 -6.09
C ASN A 18 19.97 -3.07 -5.16
N CYS A 19 19.01 -2.15 -5.12
CA CYS A 19 18.97 -1.07 -4.15
C CYS A 19 18.24 -1.54 -2.88
N GLN A 20 18.96 -1.68 -1.77
CA GLN A 20 18.30 -1.79 -0.48
C GLN A 20 17.56 -0.47 -0.22
N SER A 21 16.23 -0.52 -0.09
CA SER A 21 15.37 0.65 0.04
C SER A 21 14.25 0.40 1.04
N TYR A 22 14.60 0.19 2.30
CA TYR A 22 13.61 0.19 3.38
C TYR A 22 12.91 1.54 3.45
N SER A 23 11.67 1.58 3.95
CA SER A 23 10.95 2.84 4.13
C SER A 23 11.82 3.88 4.87
N GLY A 24 11.95 5.09 4.30
CA GLY A 24 12.87 6.15 4.75
C GLY A 24 14.29 6.07 4.19
N HIS A 25 14.60 5.08 3.35
CA HIS A 25 15.93 4.85 2.75
C HIS A 25 15.84 4.51 1.25
N GLU A 26 14.91 5.14 0.53
CA GLU A 26 14.61 4.84 -0.87
C GLU A 26 15.47 5.62 -1.86
N ASP A 27 16.39 6.47 -1.39
CA ASP A 27 17.23 7.38 -2.18
C ASP A 27 17.88 6.71 -3.40
N LYS A 28 18.48 5.53 -3.22
CA LYS A 28 19.16 4.79 -4.30
C LYS A 28 18.17 4.26 -5.35
N ALA A 29 17.03 3.72 -4.93
CA ALA A 29 15.99 3.23 -5.84
C ALA A 29 15.36 4.39 -6.61
N ALA A 30 15.14 5.54 -5.96
CA ALA A 30 14.68 6.76 -6.60
C ALA A 30 15.65 7.26 -7.68
N GLU A 31 16.96 7.28 -7.41
CA GLU A 31 17.96 7.67 -8.40
C GLU A 31 18.04 6.69 -9.59
N VAL A 32 17.93 5.39 -9.37
CA VAL A 32 17.89 4.38 -10.45
C VAL A 32 16.67 4.63 -11.35
N LEU A 33 15.50 4.85 -10.77
CA LEU A 33 14.27 5.11 -11.54
C LEU A 33 14.38 6.41 -12.36
N LYS A 34 14.89 7.49 -11.74
CA LYS A 34 15.14 8.76 -12.43
C LYS A 34 16.17 8.64 -13.55
N ALA A 35 17.25 7.88 -13.32
CA ALA A 35 18.28 7.65 -14.32
C ALA A 35 17.70 6.92 -15.56
N TYR A 36 16.90 5.88 -15.36
CA TYR A 36 16.22 5.20 -16.45
C TYR A 36 15.30 6.14 -17.23
N MET A 37 14.46 6.92 -16.54
CA MET A 37 13.54 7.87 -17.21
C MET A 37 14.30 8.92 -18.03
N LYS A 38 15.46 9.42 -17.54
CA LYS A 38 16.31 10.35 -18.28
C LYS A 38 16.93 9.70 -19.52
N GLU A 39 17.47 8.48 -19.39
CA GLU A 39 18.06 7.73 -20.49
C GLU A 39 17.03 7.37 -21.55
N ALA A 40 15.79 7.05 -21.17
CA ALA A 40 14.69 6.78 -22.08
C ALA A 40 14.40 7.95 -23.04
N GLY A 41 14.63 9.20 -22.61
CA GLY A 41 14.51 10.40 -23.43
C GLY A 41 13.09 10.75 -23.89
N VAL A 42 12.06 10.07 -23.35
CA VAL A 42 10.65 10.30 -23.70
C VAL A 42 9.88 11.00 -22.60
N PHE A 43 10.39 11.03 -21.38
CA PHE A 43 9.79 11.73 -20.27
C PHE A 43 10.08 13.25 -20.39
N ASP A 44 9.03 14.04 -20.48
CA ASP A 44 9.13 15.49 -20.65
C ASP A 44 9.52 16.19 -19.34
N GLU A 45 9.05 15.62 -18.20
CA GLU A 45 9.38 16.09 -16.85
C GLU A 45 9.71 14.89 -15.97
N ILE A 46 10.71 15.04 -15.11
CA ILE A 46 11.09 14.06 -14.11
C ILE A 46 11.37 14.81 -12.81
N GLU A 47 10.58 14.56 -11.80
CA GLU A 47 10.63 15.31 -10.55
C GLU A 47 10.71 14.39 -9.33
N THR A 48 11.16 14.97 -8.24
CA THR A 48 11.10 14.37 -6.90
C THR A 48 10.38 15.35 -6.00
N ASP A 49 9.32 14.88 -5.30
CA ASP A 49 8.60 15.74 -4.35
C ASP A 49 9.28 15.82 -2.98
N CYS A 50 8.65 16.51 -2.03
CA CYS A 50 9.24 16.73 -0.70
C CYS A 50 9.40 15.44 0.11
N TYR A 51 8.58 14.43 -0.11
CA TYR A 51 8.70 13.13 0.55
C TYR A 51 9.74 12.21 -0.12
N GLY A 52 10.06 12.50 -1.39
CA GLY A 52 10.99 11.69 -2.16
C GLY A 52 10.32 10.81 -3.22
N ASN A 53 9.00 10.96 -3.45
CA ASN A 53 8.34 10.29 -4.56
C ASN A 53 8.95 10.75 -5.88
N VAL A 54 9.24 9.80 -6.77
CA VAL A 54 9.70 10.09 -8.13
C VAL A 54 8.52 10.13 -9.06
N ILE A 55 8.35 11.21 -9.82
CA ILE A 55 7.24 11.37 -10.77
C ILE A 55 7.82 11.65 -12.15
N GLY A 56 7.58 10.75 -13.10
CA GLY A 56 7.88 10.93 -14.51
C GLY A 56 6.62 11.27 -15.30
N HIS A 57 6.70 12.24 -16.20
CA HIS A 57 5.59 12.71 -17.02
C HIS A 57 5.91 12.57 -18.50
N ILE A 58 5.04 11.96 -19.28
CA ILE A 58 5.07 11.87 -20.74
C ILE A 58 3.81 12.56 -21.27
N LYS A 59 4.00 13.65 -21.98
CA LYS A 59 2.91 14.44 -22.55
C LYS A 59 2.53 13.93 -23.94
N GLY A 60 1.26 13.61 -24.13
CA GLY A 60 0.68 13.31 -25.42
C GLY A 60 0.53 14.57 -26.27
N LYS A 61 0.45 14.38 -27.60
CA LYS A 61 0.28 15.50 -28.56
C LYS A 61 -1.13 16.10 -28.55
N ASN A 62 -2.11 15.37 -28.08
CA ASN A 62 -3.51 15.80 -28.07
C ASN A 62 -4.02 15.93 -26.61
N PRO A 63 -4.94 16.88 -26.34
CA PRO A 63 -5.58 16.97 -25.03
C PRO A 63 -6.36 15.69 -24.70
N GLY A 64 -6.35 15.27 -23.45
CA GLY A 64 -7.07 14.08 -23.00
C GLY A 64 -6.90 13.83 -21.52
N SER A 65 -7.18 12.60 -21.10
CA SER A 65 -7.11 12.17 -19.70
C SER A 65 -5.68 12.02 -19.20
N LYS A 66 -5.51 12.12 -17.90
CA LYS A 66 -4.25 11.84 -17.20
C LYS A 66 -4.31 10.46 -16.56
N VAL A 67 -3.41 9.58 -16.98
CA VAL A 67 -3.27 8.23 -16.43
C VAL A 67 -2.01 8.17 -15.59
N LEU A 68 -2.14 7.81 -14.32
CA LEU A 68 -1.04 7.62 -13.38
C LEU A 68 -0.82 6.14 -13.10
N PHE A 69 0.39 5.66 -13.32
CA PHE A 69 0.86 4.37 -12.83
C PHE A 69 1.57 4.58 -11.50
N ASP A 70 1.06 3.93 -10.47
CA ASP A 70 1.54 4.05 -9.09
C ASP A 70 2.15 2.74 -8.62
N GLY A 71 3.32 2.84 -8.01
CA GLY A 71 3.96 1.71 -7.36
C GLY A 71 5.05 2.15 -6.41
N HIS A 72 5.16 1.45 -5.28
CA HIS A 72 6.14 1.81 -4.27
C HIS A 72 7.55 1.29 -4.59
N ILE A 73 8.55 2.03 -4.12
CA ILE A 73 9.97 1.70 -4.25
C ILE A 73 10.64 1.38 -2.91
N ASP A 74 9.91 1.54 -1.81
CA ASP A 74 10.32 0.99 -0.51
C ASP A 74 10.02 -0.51 -0.42
N THR A 75 10.59 -1.15 0.57
CA THR A 75 10.40 -2.57 0.86
C THR A 75 10.45 -2.81 2.36
N VAL A 76 9.76 -3.86 2.82
CA VAL A 76 9.91 -4.35 4.20
C VAL A 76 11.29 -4.93 4.46
N PRO A 77 11.74 -5.01 5.72
CA PRO A 77 12.99 -5.66 6.11
C PRO A 77 13.04 -7.13 5.69
N VAL A 78 14.24 -7.61 5.40
CA VAL A 78 14.48 -8.99 4.93
C VAL A 78 14.57 -10.04 6.06
N GLY A 79 14.54 -9.60 7.32
CA GLY A 79 14.71 -10.49 8.46
C GLY A 79 16.14 -11.04 8.55
N ASN A 80 16.26 -12.35 8.80
CA ASN A 80 17.56 -12.99 8.94
C ASN A 80 18.10 -13.43 7.55
N LEU A 81 19.19 -12.80 7.11
CA LEU A 81 19.84 -13.11 5.81
C LEU A 81 20.26 -14.57 5.64
N LYS A 82 20.48 -15.30 6.74
CA LYS A 82 20.88 -16.73 6.67
C LYS A 82 19.75 -17.64 6.19
N ASP A 83 18.52 -17.16 6.24
CA ASP A 83 17.35 -17.93 5.82
C ASP A 83 17.09 -17.78 4.31
N TRP A 84 17.77 -16.81 3.65
CA TRP A 84 17.68 -16.57 2.22
C TRP A 84 18.65 -17.49 1.44
N LYS A 85 18.12 -18.15 0.43
CA LYS A 85 18.94 -18.92 -0.54
C LYS A 85 19.59 -17.98 -1.57
N HIS A 86 18.84 -16.95 -2.01
CA HIS A 86 19.32 -15.91 -2.92
C HIS A 86 19.51 -14.62 -2.12
N ASP A 87 20.61 -13.89 -2.35
CA ASP A 87 20.81 -12.60 -1.71
C ASP A 87 19.65 -11.63 -2.07
N PRO A 88 18.89 -11.13 -1.08
CA PRO A 88 17.73 -10.30 -1.34
C PRO A 88 18.03 -8.97 -2.06
N PHE A 89 19.30 -8.53 -2.05
CA PHE A 89 19.75 -7.28 -2.68
C PHE A 89 20.71 -7.52 -3.85
N HIS A 90 20.76 -8.76 -4.34
CA HIS A 90 21.50 -9.13 -5.54
C HIS A 90 20.59 -9.91 -6.49
N ALA A 91 19.83 -9.17 -7.29
CA ALA A 91 18.81 -9.74 -8.17
C ALA A 91 19.36 -10.75 -9.16
N VAL A 92 18.88 -11.96 -9.12
CA VAL A 92 19.30 -13.05 -10.01
C VAL A 92 18.09 -13.65 -10.72
N VAL A 93 18.29 -14.01 -12.00
CA VAL A 93 17.29 -14.80 -12.74
C VAL A 93 17.76 -16.26 -12.72
N GLU A 94 16.96 -17.14 -12.14
CA GLU A 94 17.15 -18.58 -12.12
C GLU A 94 15.82 -19.27 -12.41
N ASP A 95 15.81 -20.25 -13.29
CA ASP A 95 14.62 -21.04 -13.68
C ASP A 95 13.38 -20.19 -14.06
N GLY A 96 13.61 -19.08 -14.80
CA GLY A 96 12.55 -18.18 -15.25
C GLY A 96 11.97 -17.27 -14.18
N LYS A 97 12.58 -17.20 -13.00
CA LYS A 97 12.21 -16.38 -11.85
C LYS A 97 13.26 -15.33 -11.57
N LEU A 98 12.82 -14.11 -11.30
CA LEU A 98 13.66 -13.02 -10.80
C LEU A 98 13.56 -12.98 -9.27
N TYR A 99 14.63 -13.37 -8.59
CA TYR A 99 14.70 -13.40 -7.12
C TYR A 99 15.24 -12.08 -6.56
N GLY A 100 14.73 -11.69 -5.40
CA GLY A 100 15.18 -10.57 -4.59
C GLY A 100 14.04 -9.83 -3.89
N ARG A 101 14.34 -9.10 -2.82
CA ARG A 101 13.35 -8.30 -2.08
C ARG A 101 12.81 -7.17 -2.95
N GLY A 102 11.49 -7.10 -3.11
CA GLY A 102 10.82 -6.17 -4.01
C GLY A 102 10.56 -6.72 -5.41
N ALA A 103 10.95 -7.97 -5.70
CA ALA A 103 10.66 -8.59 -6.99
C ALA A 103 9.16 -8.75 -7.21
N ALA A 104 8.44 -9.22 -6.19
CA ALA A 104 6.99 -9.38 -6.17
C ALA A 104 6.29 -8.12 -5.65
N ASP A 105 6.88 -7.45 -4.64
CA ASP A 105 6.29 -6.35 -3.89
C ASP A 105 7.27 -5.16 -3.76
N MET A 106 7.17 -4.11 -4.65
CA MET A 106 6.54 -4.24 -5.97
C MET A 106 7.43 -3.61 -7.06
N LYS A 107 8.79 -3.58 -6.85
CA LYS A 107 9.76 -2.99 -7.80
C LYS A 107 9.72 -3.65 -9.19
N GLY A 108 9.35 -4.96 -9.24
CA GLY A 108 9.11 -5.64 -10.51
C GLY A 108 8.03 -4.97 -11.34
N ALA A 109 6.90 -4.63 -10.73
CA ALA A 109 5.80 -3.91 -11.37
C ALA A 109 6.20 -2.47 -11.73
N VAL A 110 6.95 -1.77 -10.85
CA VAL A 110 7.49 -0.43 -11.12
C VAL A 110 8.34 -0.43 -12.38
N ALA A 111 9.20 -1.42 -12.54
CA ALA A 111 9.99 -1.59 -13.77
C ALA A 111 9.10 -1.84 -14.99
N ALA A 112 8.11 -2.74 -14.85
CA ALA A 112 7.23 -3.13 -15.95
C ALA A 112 6.41 -1.93 -16.48
N PHE A 113 5.77 -1.14 -15.62
CA PHE A 113 4.97 0.00 -16.08
C PHE A 113 5.84 1.18 -16.57
N THR A 114 7.02 1.39 -15.96
CA THR A 114 7.95 2.42 -16.44
C THR A 114 8.45 2.14 -17.85
N VAL A 115 8.81 0.88 -18.12
CA VAL A 115 9.22 0.45 -19.46
C VAL A 115 8.03 0.44 -20.43
N ALA A 116 6.84 0.07 -19.97
CA ALA A 116 5.61 0.14 -20.77
C ALA A 116 5.31 1.58 -21.21
N ALA A 117 5.42 2.56 -20.33
CA ALA A 117 5.24 3.98 -20.65
C ALA A 117 6.29 4.48 -21.68
N HIS A 118 7.55 4.09 -21.49
CA HIS A 118 8.62 4.37 -22.45
C HIS A 118 8.30 3.76 -23.82
N ARG A 119 7.95 2.47 -23.86
CA ARG A 119 7.58 1.76 -25.09
C ARG A 119 6.39 2.42 -25.78
N TYR A 120 5.33 2.69 -25.06
CA TYR A 120 4.11 3.31 -25.56
C TYR A 120 4.39 4.66 -26.22
N ALA A 121 5.20 5.49 -25.58
CA ALA A 121 5.60 6.79 -26.13
C ALA A 121 6.43 6.67 -27.43
N VAL A 122 7.36 5.72 -27.48
CA VAL A 122 8.21 5.49 -28.68
C VAL A 122 7.39 4.93 -29.84
N GLU A 123 6.60 3.88 -29.59
CA GLU A 123 5.85 3.18 -30.65
C GLU A 123 4.75 4.07 -31.26
N ASN A 124 4.14 4.95 -30.47
CA ASN A 124 3.13 5.89 -30.93
C ASN A 124 3.70 7.27 -31.31
N GLY A 125 5.00 7.52 -31.10
CA GLY A 125 5.60 8.83 -31.31
C GLY A 125 4.91 9.94 -30.51
N LYS A 126 4.38 9.61 -29.30
CA LYS A 126 3.52 10.44 -28.44
C LYS A 126 2.20 10.91 -29.09
N ASN A 127 1.75 10.26 -30.14
CA ASN A 127 0.50 10.59 -30.83
C ASN A 127 -0.71 9.93 -30.16
N PHE A 128 -0.99 10.31 -28.92
CA PHE A 128 -2.13 9.89 -28.12
C PHE A 128 -2.75 11.10 -27.41
N ALA A 129 -3.95 10.93 -26.88
CA ALA A 129 -4.69 11.99 -26.19
C ALA A 129 -4.47 11.91 -24.68
N GLY A 130 -3.99 13.02 -24.08
CA GLY A 130 -3.74 13.10 -22.65
C GLY A 130 -2.30 12.85 -22.24
N ASP A 131 -2.10 12.47 -21.00
CA ASP A 131 -0.78 12.39 -20.36
C ASP A 131 -0.61 11.06 -19.63
N VAL A 132 0.62 10.50 -19.67
CA VAL A 132 1.03 9.35 -18.88
C VAL A 132 1.94 9.82 -17.76
N TYR A 133 1.62 9.44 -16.54
CA TYR A 133 2.47 9.64 -15.38
C TYR A 133 2.90 8.30 -14.81
N VAL A 134 4.14 8.25 -14.34
CA VAL A 134 4.71 7.09 -13.64
C VAL A 134 5.21 7.58 -12.28
N ALA A 135 4.78 6.94 -11.21
CA ALA A 135 5.23 7.28 -9.85
C ALA A 135 5.95 6.11 -9.18
N GLY A 136 7.15 6.38 -8.67
CA GLY A 136 7.82 5.57 -7.67
C GLY A 136 7.57 6.17 -6.29
N VAL A 137 6.71 5.51 -5.51
CA VAL A 137 6.19 6.02 -4.24
C VAL A 137 7.07 5.56 -3.08
N VAL A 138 7.25 6.42 -2.08
CA VAL A 138 8.00 6.14 -0.85
C VAL A 138 7.04 5.85 0.31
N HIS A 139 7.53 5.13 1.33
CA HIS A 139 6.80 4.86 2.58
C HIS A 139 5.43 4.19 2.40
N GLU A 140 5.17 3.46 1.33
CA GLU A 140 3.90 2.74 1.18
C GLU A 140 3.73 1.69 2.26
N GLU A 141 4.74 0.89 2.52
CA GLU A 141 4.77 -0.21 3.50
C GLU A 141 4.49 0.23 4.96
N CYS A 142 4.66 1.54 5.22
CA CYS A 142 4.37 2.16 6.52
C CYS A 142 3.07 2.96 6.52
N PHE A 143 2.65 3.52 5.36
CA PHE A 143 1.58 4.52 5.25
C PHE A 143 0.82 4.41 3.93
N GLU A 144 0.03 3.40 3.75
CA GLU A 144 -0.75 3.14 2.55
C GLU A 144 -1.55 4.40 2.09
N GLY A 145 -1.06 5.10 1.08
CA GLY A 145 -1.67 6.29 0.48
C GLY A 145 -1.22 7.66 1.03
N VAL A 146 -0.52 7.75 2.18
CA VAL A 146 -0.13 9.07 2.74
C VAL A 146 0.84 9.81 1.83
N ALA A 147 1.88 9.14 1.32
CA ALA A 147 2.82 9.75 0.38
C ALA A 147 2.15 10.03 -0.98
N ALA A 148 1.24 9.17 -1.41
CA ALA A 148 0.49 9.30 -2.66
C ALA A 148 -0.39 10.56 -2.72
N ARG A 149 -0.79 11.13 -1.58
CA ARG A 149 -1.52 12.40 -1.52
C ARG A 149 -0.78 13.53 -2.22
N LYS A 150 0.56 13.60 -2.07
CA LYS A 150 1.39 14.61 -2.74
C LYS A 150 1.42 14.44 -4.25
N ILE A 151 1.43 13.20 -4.71
CA ILE A 151 1.37 12.88 -6.13
C ILE A 151 0.03 13.30 -6.71
N SER A 152 -1.10 12.93 -6.06
CA SER A 152 -2.43 13.28 -6.56
C SER A 152 -2.71 14.78 -6.53
N GLU A 153 -2.25 15.52 -5.51
CA GLU A 153 -2.32 16.98 -5.44
C GLU A 153 -1.67 17.64 -6.66
N LYS A 154 -0.52 17.10 -7.09
CA LYS A 154 0.28 17.62 -8.20
C LYS A 154 -0.25 17.20 -9.56
N VAL A 155 -0.45 15.90 -9.76
CA VAL A 155 -0.82 15.29 -11.05
C VAL A 155 -2.29 15.53 -11.36
N LYS A 156 -3.18 15.39 -10.37
CA LYS A 156 -4.64 15.37 -10.53
C LYS A 156 -5.05 14.38 -11.61
N PRO A 157 -4.77 13.09 -11.42
CA PRO A 157 -5.04 12.07 -12.41
C PRO A 157 -6.54 11.81 -12.57
N ASP A 158 -6.98 11.46 -13.78
CA ASP A 158 -8.33 10.99 -14.06
C ASP A 158 -8.45 9.48 -13.79
N TYR A 159 -7.33 8.76 -13.98
CA TYR A 159 -7.22 7.31 -13.77
C TYR A 159 -5.92 6.97 -13.07
N VAL A 160 -5.98 5.99 -12.17
CA VAL A 160 -4.80 5.44 -11.48
C VAL A 160 -4.74 3.93 -11.70
N VAL A 161 -3.55 3.42 -11.96
CA VAL A 161 -3.24 2.00 -12.08
C VAL A 161 -2.22 1.65 -11.01
N ILE A 162 -2.63 0.88 -10.01
CA ILE A 162 -1.77 0.38 -8.93
C ILE A 162 -1.09 -0.91 -9.39
N GLY A 163 0.23 -0.94 -9.36
CA GLY A 163 1.02 -2.10 -9.83
C GLY A 163 1.15 -3.26 -8.84
N GLU A 164 0.41 -3.28 -7.74
CA GLU A 164 0.44 -4.31 -6.70
C GLU A 164 0.10 -5.72 -7.20
N ALA A 165 0.64 -6.71 -6.50
CA ALA A 165 0.48 -8.12 -6.82
C ALA A 165 -0.99 -8.53 -7.05
N SER A 166 -1.33 -9.01 -8.25
CA SER A 166 -2.70 -9.37 -8.61
C SER A 166 -2.82 -10.62 -9.48
N GLU A 167 -1.69 -11.31 -9.73
CA GLU A 167 -1.65 -12.44 -10.68
C GLU A 167 -2.19 -12.06 -12.06
N MET A 168 -1.88 -10.82 -12.51
CA MET A 168 -2.35 -10.25 -13.78
C MET A 168 -3.88 -10.09 -13.88
N ASN A 169 -4.62 -10.13 -12.76
CA ASN A 169 -6.05 -9.87 -12.71
C ASN A 169 -6.33 -8.38 -12.45
N LEU A 170 -7.47 -7.90 -12.96
CA LEU A 170 -7.94 -6.54 -12.71
C LEU A 170 -8.58 -6.46 -11.32
N LYS A 171 -8.00 -5.67 -10.45
CA LYS A 171 -8.53 -5.37 -9.13
C LYS A 171 -9.31 -4.06 -9.20
N VAL A 172 -10.60 -4.12 -8.89
CA VAL A 172 -11.50 -2.94 -8.90
C VAL A 172 -11.89 -2.50 -7.49
N GLY A 173 -11.22 -3.01 -6.47
CA GLY A 173 -11.51 -2.67 -5.08
C GLY A 173 -10.56 -3.32 -4.10
N GLN A 174 -10.62 -2.86 -2.86
CA GLN A 174 -9.91 -3.42 -1.72
C GLN A 174 -10.62 -3.12 -0.42
N ARG A 175 -10.36 -3.94 0.62
CA ARG A 175 -10.63 -3.55 1.99
C ARG A 175 -9.65 -2.47 2.42
N GLY A 176 -10.15 -1.49 3.18
CA GLY A 176 -9.29 -0.54 3.85
C GLY A 176 -8.61 -1.13 5.09
N ARG A 177 -7.78 -0.33 5.73
CA ARG A 177 -7.08 -0.68 6.97
C ARG A 177 -7.12 0.47 7.96
N ALA A 178 -7.27 0.15 9.24
CA ALA A 178 -7.04 1.11 10.30
C ALA A 178 -6.31 0.44 11.47
N GLU A 179 -5.53 1.22 12.19
CA GLU A 179 -4.92 0.82 13.44
C GLU A 179 -5.55 1.61 14.58
N ILE A 180 -6.32 0.91 15.44
CA ILE A 180 -7.07 1.51 16.54
C ILE A 180 -6.29 1.30 17.84
N VAL A 181 -6.18 2.35 18.62
CA VAL A 181 -5.53 2.37 19.95
C VAL A 181 -6.58 2.52 21.01
N VAL A 182 -6.58 1.59 21.95
CA VAL A 182 -7.35 1.68 23.19
C VAL A 182 -6.37 1.83 24.35
N GLU A 183 -6.57 2.85 25.15
CA GLU A 183 -5.75 3.16 26.33
C GLU A 183 -6.61 3.09 27.58
N THR A 184 -6.11 2.49 28.64
CA THR A 184 -6.73 2.50 29.96
C THR A 184 -5.77 3.12 30.97
N PHE A 185 -6.33 3.89 31.89
CA PHE A 185 -5.59 4.63 32.87
C PHE A 185 -5.97 4.17 34.30
N GLY A 186 -4.97 4.09 35.14
CA GLY A 186 -5.10 3.66 36.54
C GLY A 186 -4.45 4.64 37.50
N VAL A 187 -4.26 4.17 38.73
CA VAL A 187 -3.57 4.89 39.80
C VAL A 187 -2.47 3.98 40.34
N PRO A 188 -1.20 4.40 40.30
CA PRO A 188 -0.10 3.57 40.76
C PRO A 188 -0.15 3.38 42.28
N ALA A 189 0.24 2.21 42.76
CA ALA A 189 0.39 1.88 44.16
C ALA A 189 1.45 0.80 44.34
N HIS A 190 1.94 0.61 45.57
CA HIS A 190 2.79 -0.52 45.87
C HIS A 190 1.98 -1.82 45.74
N SER A 191 2.52 -2.83 45.05
CA SER A 191 1.80 -4.10 44.78
C SER A 191 1.40 -4.87 46.03
N ALA A 192 2.00 -4.58 47.19
CA ALA A 192 1.58 -5.11 48.50
C ALA A 192 0.33 -4.42 49.10
N ASN A 193 -0.11 -3.29 48.53
CA ASN A 193 -1.32 -2.54 48.92
C ASN A 193 -2.14 -2.16 47.70
N PRO A 194 -2.60 -3.15 46.88
CA PRO A 194 -3.22 -2.90 45.57
C PRO A 194 -4.53 -2.12 45.71
N GLU A 195 -5.22 -2.16 46.89
CA GLU A 195 -6.46 -1.44 47.16
C GLU A 195 -6.29 0.09 47.16
N LYS A 196 -5.04 0.60 47.26
CA LYS A 196 -4.72 2.03 47.19
C LYS A 196 -4.54 2.54 45.76
N GLY A 197 -4.54 1.64 44.80
CA GLY A 197 -4.37 1.94 43.39
C GLY A 197 -5.55 1.50 42.52
N VAL A 198 -5.43 1.80 41.21
CA VAL A 198 -6.31 1.27 40.16
C VAL A 198 -5.44 0.63 39.11
N ASN A 199 -5.63 -0.66 38.92
CA ASN A 199 -4.80 -1.41 37.97
C ASN A 199 -5.30 -1.23 36.53
N ALA A 200 -4.54 -0.49 35.72
CA ALA A 200 -4.88 -0.24 34.28
C ALA A 200 -4.90 -1.52 33.46
N VAL A 201 -4.10 -2.54 33.80
CA VAL A 201 -4.10 -3.82 33.06
C VAL A 201 -5.41 -4.57 33.29
N TYR A 202 -5.97 -4.57 34.51
CA TYR A 202 -7.28 -5.19 34.73
C TYR A 202 -8.38 -4.46 33.96
N LYS A 203 -8.34 -3.11 33.91
CA LYS A 203 -9.26 -2.33 33.09
C LYS A 203 -9.11 -2.64 31.58
N MET A 204 -7.89 -2.85 31.10
CA MET A 204 -7.65 -3.28 29.73
C MET A 204 -8.19 -4.69 29.45
N CYS A 205 -8.06 -5.63 30.40
CA CYS A 205 -8.65 -6.96 30.24
C CYS A 205 -10.19 -6.90 30.08
N GLU A 206 -10.85 -6.03 30.86
CA GLU A 206 -12.30 -5.78 30.73
C GLU A 206 -12.64 -5.17 29.36
N ALA A 207 -11.86 -4.17 28.91
CA ALA A 207 -12.00 -3.55 27.59
C ALA A 207 -11.85 -4.55 26.44
N ILE A 208 -10.81 -5.38 26.49
CA ILE A 208 -10.55 -6.40 25.47
C ILE A 208 -11.72 -7.40 25.37
N GLN A 209 -12.27 -7.85 26.49
CA GLN A 209 -13.42 -8.76 26.48
C GLN A 209 -14.66 -8.10 25.86
N ALA A 210 -14.93 -6.84 26.20
CA ALA A 210 -16.05 -6.09 25.64
C ALA A 210 -15.89 -5.83 24.14
N ILE A 211 -14.69 -5.46 23.67
CA ILE A 211 -14.40 -5.22 22.25
C ILE A 211 -14.51 -6.51 21.44
N ARG A 212 -14.13 -7.65 21.99
CA ARG A 212 -14.23 -8.96 21.35
C ARG A 212 -15.66 -9.36 20.94
N GLU A 213 -16.67 -8.77 21.58
CA GLU A 213 -18.08 -8.98 21.25
C GLU A 213 -18.55 -8.17 20.03
N ILE A 214 -17.74 -7.23 19.55
CA ILE A 214 -18.11 -6.40 18.39
C ILE A 214 -17.98 -7.22 17.10
N GLU A 215 -19.05 -7.30 16.34
CA GLU A 215 -19.08 -7.96 15.04
C GLU A 215 -18.92 -6.90 13.93
N PRO A 216 -17.78 -6.88 13.20
CA PRO A 216 -17.62 -6.01 12.05
C PRO A 216 -18.65 -6.30 10.94
N PRO A 217 -19.01 -5.29 10.12
CA PRO A 217 -19.96 -5.47 9.02
C PRO A 217 -19.44 -6.43 7.95
N VAL A 218 -20.36 -6.86 7.07
CA VAL A 218 -20.08 -7.75 5.94
C VAL A 218 -20.59 -7.11 4.65
N GLN A 219 -19.84 -7.23 3.56
CA GLN A 219 -20.20 -6.81 2.21
C GLN A 219 -19.98 -7.96 1.21
N ASP A 220 -20.85 -8.08 0.22
CA ASP A 220 -20.83 -9.21 -0.73
C ASP A 220 -19.50 -9.34 -1.47
N LYS A 221 -18.91 -8.23 -1.94
CA LYS A 221 -17.67 -8.24 -2.73
C LYS A 221 -16.42 -8.27 -1.88
N LEU A 222 -16.40 -7.55 -0.76
CA LEU A 222 -15.20 -7.39 0.10
C LEU A 222 -15.21 -8.37 1.29
N GLY A 223 -16.28 -9.11 1.50
CA GLY A 223 -16.41 -10.05 2.60
C GLY A 223 -16.62 -9.40 3.96
N LYS A 224 -16.15 -10.05 5.03
CA LYS A 224 -16.28 -9.58 6.42
C LYS A 224 -15.14 -8.60 6.76
N GLY A 225 -15.48 -7.50 7.41
CA GLY A 225 -14.51 -6.66 8.10
C GLY A 225 -13.80 -7.42 9.24
N ILE A 226 -12.63 -6.98 9.64
CA ILE A 226 -11.83 -7.63 10.70
C ILE A 226 -11.55 -6.61 11.79
N LEU A 227 -11.62 -7.02 13.05
CA LEU A 227 -11.18 -6.28 14.22
C LEU A 227 -10.37 -7.25 15.09
N GLU A 228 -9.04 -7.16 15.02
CA GLU A 228 -8.13 -8.11 15.68
C GLU A 228 -7.18 -7.40 16.62
N LEU A 229 -7.05 -7.93 17.84
CA LEU A 229 -6.07 -7.44 18.82
C LEU A 229 -4.66 -7.89 18.41
N THR A 230 -3.76 -6.94 18.17
CA THR A 230 -2.40 -7.21 17.70
C THR A 230 -1.30 -6.96 18.71
N ASP A 231 -1.54 -6.09 19.70
CA ASP A 231 -0.55 -5.76 20.72
C ASP A 231 -1.19 -5.28 22.02
N VAL A 232 -0.56 -5.62 23.15
CA VAL A 232 -0.92 -5.09 24.49
C VAL A 232 0.35 -4.77 25.26
N LYS A 233 0.46 -3.55 25.75
CA LYS A 233 1.62 -3.11 26.53
C LYS A 233 1.21 -2.28 27.74
N SER A 234 1.74 -2.65 28.93
CA SER A 234 1.54 -1.87 30.16
C SER A 234 2.70 -0.91 30.41
N SER A 235 2.48 0.06 31.29
CA SER A 235 3.52 0.95 31.81
C SER A 235 3.35 1.10 33.32
N PRO A 236 4.47 1.05 34.09
CA PRO A 236 5.84 0.72 33.66
C PRO A 236 5.99 -0.73 33.17
N TYR A 237 6.98 -0.98 32.30
CA TYR A 237 7.34 -2.32 31.85
C TYR A 237 8.87 -2.52 31.92
N PRO A 238 9.37 -3.57 32.62
CA PRO A 238 8.62 -4.49 33.49
C PRO A 238 8.03 -3.78 34.72
N GLY A 239 6.84 -4.24 35.16
CA GLY A 239 6.05 -3.57 36.20
C GLY A 239 6.62 -3.64 37.61
N ALA A 240 7.59 -4.52 37.88
CA ALA A 240 8.18 -4.76 39.22
C ALA A 240 7.10 -4.70 40.34
N SER A 241 7.36 -4.10 41.47
CA SER A 241 6.43 -4.04 42.61
C SER A 241 5.42 -2.90 42.55
N VAL A 242 4.92 -2.54 41.37
CA VAL A 242 4.00 -1.40 41.13
C VAL A 242 2.70 -1.85 40.50
N VAL A 243 1.56 -1.35 40.97
CA VAL A 243 0.29 -1.44 40.29
C VAL A 243 0.37 -0.59 38.99
N PRO A 244 0.16 -1.15 37.78
CA PRO A 244 0.33 -0.40 36.54
C PRO A 244 -0.70 0.74 36.42
N GLU A 245 -0.23 1.93 36.08
CA GLU A 245 -1.06 3.12 35.90
C GLU A 245 -1.54 3.34 34.46
N TYR A 246 -0.98 2.58 33.49
CA TYR A 246 -1.30 2.71 32.10
C TYR A 246 -1.22 1.36 31.39
N CYS A 247 -2.17 1.14 30.47
CA CYS A 247 -2.11 0.01 29.54
C CYS A 247 -2.64 0.45 28.17
N ARG A 248 -1.98 0.02 27.11
CA ARG A 248 -2.34 0.29 25.72
C ARG A 248 -2.55 -1.02 24.99
N ALA A 249 -3.63 -1.10 24.21
CA ALA A 249 -3.90 -2.17 23.27
C ALA A 249 -4.01 -1.60 21.85
N THR A 250 -3.54 -2.35 20.86
CA THR A 250 -3.62 -1.98 19.45
C THR A 250 -4.44 -3.02 18.70
N TYR A 251 -5.34 -2.55 17.83
CA TYR A 251 -6.18 -3.40 16.99
C TYR A 251 -5.94 -3.09 15.52
N ASP A 252 -5.73 -4.14 14.71
CA ASP A 252 -5.83 -4.05 13.24
C ASP A 252 -7.31 -4.14 12.84
N ARG A 253 -7.76 -3.20 12.04
CA ARG A 253 -9.13 -3.13 11.54
C ARG A 253 -9.12 -3.16 10.01
N ARG A 254 -9.73 -4.21 9.42
CA ARG A 254 -9.96 -4.25 7.97
C ARG A 254 -11.31 -3.63 7.68
N LEU A 255 -11.26 -2.48 7.00
CA LEU A 255 -12.41 -1.63 6.71
C LEU A 255 -13.15 -2.09 5.47
N LEU A 256 -14.44 -1.82 5.43
CA LEU A 256 -15.29 -1.97 4.26
C LEU A 256 -15.63 -0.60 3.65
N VAL A 257 -16.11 -0.59 2.43
CA VAL A 257 -16.50 0.65 1.76
C VAL A 257 -17.65 1.34 2.51
N GLY A 258 -17.53 2.66 2.68
CA GLY A 258 -18.51 3.49 3.38
C GLY A 258 -18.29 3.59 4.89
N GLU A 259 -17.35 2.85 5.47
CA GLU A 259 -16.96 3.08 6.87
C GLU A 259 -16.18 4.39 7.00
N THR A 260 -16.55 5.21 7.97
CA THR A 260 -15.89 6.48 8.31
C THR A 260 -15.08 6.35 9.59
N LYS A 261 -14.23 7.33 9.86
CA LYS A 261 -13.46 7.38 11.12
C LYS A 261 -14.37 7.28 12.35
N GLU A 262 -15.52 7.95 12.30
CA GLU A 262 -16.50 7.97 13.38
C GLU A 262 -17.20 6.61 13.51
N SER A 263 -17.71 6.06 12.39
CA SER A 263 -18.49 4.81 12.41
C SER A 263 -17.66 3.61 12.89
N VAL A 264 -16.36 3.64 12.68
CA VAL A 264 -15.44 2.57 13.09
C VAL A 264 -15.11 2.62 14.58
N LEU A 265 -14.93 3.82 15.15
CA LEU A 265 -14.63 3.97 16.59
C LEU A 265 -15.89 3.86 17.47
N GLN A 266 -17.06 4.26 16.96
CA GLN A 266 -18.29 4.36 17.72
C GLN A 266 -18.66 3.08 18.50
N PRO A 267 -18.64 1.87 17.91
CA PRO A 267 -18.96 0.64 18.64
C PRO A 267 -17.99 0.36 19.80
N ILE A 268 -16.72 0.71 19.64
CA ILE A 268 -15.71 0.55 20.70
C ILE A 268 -15.98 1.55 21.81
N ILE A 269 -16.24 2.81 21.47
CA ILE A 269 -16.53 3.87 22.44
C ILE A 269 -17.78 3.50 23.25
N GLU A 270 -18.83 2.97 22.63
CA GLU A 270 -20.05 2.52 23.31
C GLU A 270 -19.75 1.43 24.36
N LYS A 271 -18.94 0.44 24.00
CA LYS A 271 -18.50 -0.60 24.95
C LYS A 271 -17.70 -0.01 26.12
N MET A 272 -16.82 0.96 25.85
CA MET A 272 -16.05 1.63 26.90
C MET A 272 -16.95 2.46 27.82
N GLU A 273 -17.94 3.16 27.28
CA GLU A 273 -18.91 3.91 28.10
C GLU A 273 -19.80 2.99 28.95
N GLU A 274 -20.15 1.78 28.45
CA GLU A 274 -20.86 0.78 29.25
C GLU A 274 -20.01 0.31 30.46
N LEU A 275 -18.72 0.07 30.27
CA LEU A 275 -17.80 -0.31 31.36
C LEU A 275 -17.66 0.82 32.36
N LYS A 276 -17.50 2.07 31.90
CA LYS A 276 -17.39 3.25 32.74
C LYS A 276 -18.65 3.48 33.59
N LYS A 277 -19.85 3.20 33.07
CA LYS A 277 -21.10 3.25 33.83
C LYS A 277 -21.15 2.22 34.98
N LYS A 278 -20.57 1.03 34.74
CA LYS A 278 -20.50 -0.05 35.75
C LYS A 278 -19.42 0.20 36.80
N ASP A 279 -18.32 0.83 36.41
CA ASP A 279 -17.17 1.12 37.22
C ASP A 279 -16.69 2.58 37.04
N PRO A 280 -16.98 3.49 37.96
CA PRO A 280 -16.54 4.90 37.87
C PRO A 280 -15.01 5.09 37.83
N GLN A 281 -14.23 4.08 38.26
CA GLN A 281 -12.75 4.11 38.15
C GLN A 281 -12.24 3.68 36.77
N PHE A 282 -13.13 3.24 35.87
CA PHE A 282 -12.75 2.90 34.49
C PHE A 282 -12.49 4.16 33.69
N SER A 283 -11.20 4.44 33.45
CA SER A 283 -10.74 5.57 32.65
C SER A 283 -10.10 5.07 31.36
N TYR A 284 -10.50 5.62 30.22
CA TYR A 284 -10.07 5.15 28.91
C TYR A 284 -9.91 6.28 27.89
N LYS A 285 -9.23 5.94 26.78
CA LYS A 285 -9.21 6.72 25.54
C LYS A 285 -9.21 5.77 24.36
N VAL A 286 -9.95 6.12 23.30
CA VAL A 286 -9.95 5.41 22.01
C VAL A 286 -9.55 6.40 20.92
N SER A 287 -8.63 6.01 20.06
CA SER A 287 -8.14 6.84 18.96
C SER A 287 -7.55 5.98 17.85
N TYR A 288 -7.28 6.57 16.71
CA TYR A 288 -6.41 5.95 15.71
C TYR A 288 -4.94 6.12 16.11
N ALA A 289 -4.11 5.13 15.75
CA ALA A 289 -2.68 5.29 15.84
C ALA A 289 -2.22 6.39 14.87
N VAL A 290 -1.18 7.11 15.26
CA VAL A 290 -0.53 8.12 14.42
C VAL A 290 0.88 7.63 14.10
N GLY A 291 1.14 7.33 12.85
CA GLY A 291 2.48 7.06 12.36
C GLY A 291 3.26 8.35 12.17
N LYS A 292 4.56 8.31 12.47
CA LYS A 292 5.51 9.43 12.28
C LYS A 292 6.84 8.84 11.86
N GLU A 293 7.27 9.17 10.66
CA GLU A 293 8.53 8.69 10.07
C GLU A 293 9.28 9.87 9.44
N GLU A 294 10.53 9.64 9.10
CA GLU A 294 11.37 10.59 8.38
C GLU A 294 11.69 10.01 6.99
N CYS A 295 11.39 10.78 5.95
CA CYS A 295 11.72 10.43 4.59
C CYS A 295 13.22 10.58 4.33
N TYR A 296 13.75 9.89 3.32
CA TYR A 296 15.16 10.02 2.95
C TYR A 296 15.57 11.45 2.55
N THR A 297 14.61 12.31 2.24
CA THR A 297 14.79 13.74 1.97
C THR A 297 15.01 14.57 3.23
N GLY A 298 14.76 13.99 4.42
CA GLY A 298 14.73 14.69 5.71
C GLY A 298 13.39 15.33 6.04
N GLU A 299 12.39 15.24 5.14
CA GLU A 299 11.01 15.68 5.43
C GLU A 299 10.31 14.68 6.33
N LYS A 300 9.39 15.15 7.16
CA LYS A 300 8.61 14.31 8.06
C LYS A 300 7.29 13.93 7.45
N ILE A 301 7.04 12.63 7.34
CA ILE A 301 5.75 12.07 6.96
C ILE A 301 5.00 11.62 8.20
N GLN A 302 3.74 12.01 8.33
CA GLN A 302 2.88 11.59 9.44
C GLN A 302 1.42 11.50 8.99
N GLY A 303 0.69 10.60 9.63
CA GLY A 303 -0.74 10.46 9.38
C GLY A 303 -1.41 9.56 10.41
N GLU A 304 -2.71 9.76 10.60
CA GLU A 304 -3.52 8.77 11.29
C GLU A 304 -3.60 7.51 10.43
N ARG A 305 -3.46 6.36 11.07
CA ARG A 305 -3.58 5.07 10.39
C ARG A 305 -5.05 4.71 10.18
N PHE A 306 -5.67 5.39 9.23
CA PHE A 306 -7.01 5.12 8.72
C PHE A 306 -6.98 5.28 7.21
N PHE A 307 -7.09 4.17 6.51
CA PHE A 307 -6.95 4.01 5.06
C PHE A 307 -8.24 3.39 4.54
N PRO A 308 -9.17 4.17 3.95
CA PRO A 308 -10.50 3.67 3.58
C PRO A 308 -10.45 2.59 2.49
N GLY A 309 -11.42 1.68 2.53
CA GLY A 309 -11.68 0.74 1.44
C GLY A 309 -12.33 1.44 0.25
N TRP A 310 -12.21 0.82 -0.91
CA TRP A 310 -12.84 1.32 -2.13
C TRP A 310 -13.33 0.17 -3.01
N LEU A 311 -14.29 0.47 -3.90
CA LEU A 311 -14.84 -0.51 -4.83
C LEU A 311 -15.52 0.20 -6.00
N PHE A 312 -15.12 -0.16 -7.22
CA PHE A 312 -15.80 0.20 -8.46
C PHE A 312 -16.56 -1.00 -9.03
N GLY A 313 -17.54 -0.74 -9.89
CA GLY A 313 -18.28 -1.78 -10.59
C GLY A 313 -17.44 -2.41 -11.71
N ALA A 314 -17.47 -3.73 -11.82
CA ALA A 314 -16.82 -4.43 -12.94
C ALA A 314 -17.46 -4.10 -14.29
N GLU A 315 -18.71 -3.63 -14.27
CA GLU A 315 -19.53 -3.23 -15.42
C GLU A 315 -19.32 -1.77 -15.86
N GLU A 316 -18.54 -0.98 -15.12
CA GLU A 316 -18.26 0.40 -15.51
C GLU A 316 -17.57 0.46 -16.89
N GLU A 317 -17.98 1.40 -17.72
CA GLU A 317 -17.54 1.51 -19.12
C GLU A 317 -16.01 1.53 -19.25
N TRP A 318 -15.33 2.28 -18.39
CA TRP A 318 -13.86 2.39 -18.40
C TRP A 318 -13.17 1.07 -17.99
N VAL A 319 -13.73 0.30 -17.05
CA VAL A 319 -13.22 -1.03 -16.65
C VAL A 319 -13.43 -2.02 -17.81
N ALA A 320 -14.62 -2.03 -18.40
CA ALA A 320 -14.94 -2.88 -19.54
C ALA A 320 -14.04 -2.57 -20.77
N LYS A 321 -13.74 -1.28 -21.01
CA LYS A 321 -12.83 -0.84 -22.08
C LYS A 321 -11.41 -1.35 -21.86
N ILE A 322 -10.88 -1.24 -20.63
CA ILE A 322 -9.57 -1.79 -20.27
C ILE A 322 -9.56 -3.30 -20.52
N LYS A 323 -10.52 -4.03 -19.95
CA LYS A 323 -10.61 -5.49 -20.11
C LYS A 323 -10.64 -5.90 -21.57
N SER A 324 -11.49 -5.24 -22.38
CA SER A 324 -11.59 -5.51 -23.81
C SER A 324 -10.28 -5.28 -24.56
N GLU A 325 -9.50 -4.26 -24.19
CA GLU A 325 -8.21 -4.03 -24.83
C GLU A 325 -7.18 -5.09 -24.44
N LEU A 326 -7.16 -5.51 -23.18
CA LEU A 326 -6.30 -6.60 -22.71
C LEU A 326 -6.65 -7.94 -23.41
N GLU A 327 -7.93 -8.20 -23.66
CA GLU A 327 -8.39 -9.39 -24.40
C GLU A 327 -7.89 -9.38 -25.87
N LYS A 328 -7.80 -8.21 -26.50
CA LYS A 328 -7.21 -8.08 -27.87
C LYS A 328 -5.72 -8.37 -27.88
N GLU A 329 -5.01 -8.05 -26.79
CA GLU A 329 -3.59 -8.37 -26.62
C GLU A 329 -3.36 -9.83 -26.17
N GLY A 330 -4.43 -10.64 -26.02
CA GLY A 330 -4.37 -12.08 -25.71
C GLY A 330 -4.40 -12.41 -24.20
N PHE A 331 -4.75 -11.46 -23.35
CA PHE A 331 -4.90 -11.65 -21.91
C PHE A 331 -6.38 -11.73 -21.53
N SER A 332 -6.71 -12.53 -20.53
CA SER A 332 -8.11 -12.71 -20.05
C SER A 332 -8.18 -12.51 -18.54
N PRO A 333 -7.98 -11.27 -18.04
CA PRO A 333 -7.99 -11.02 -16.62
C PRO A 333 -9.38 -11.22 -16.01
N GLU A 334 -9.44 -11.84 -14.83
CA GLU A 334 -10.63 -11.79 -13.99
C GLU A 334 -10.74 -10.41 -13.33
N VAL A 335 -11.97 -9.97 -13.07
CA VAL A 335 -12.23 -8.73 -12.31
C VAL A 335 -12.52 -9.11 -10.87
N THR A 336 -11.62 -8.74 -9.97
CA THR A 336 -11.63 -9.13 -8.56
C THR A 336 -11.27 -7.96 -7.64
N THR A 337 -11.01 -8.24 -6.36
CA THR A 337 -10.58 -7.24 -5.37
C THR A 337 -9.31 -7.68 -4.67
N TYR A 338 -8.55 -6.74 -4.12
CA TYR A 338 -7.43 -7.03 -3.22
C TYR A 338 -7.93 -7.44 -1.84
N ASN A 339 -7.20 -8.34 -1.18
CA ASN A 339 -7.43 -8.71 0.21
C ASN A 339 -6.70 -7.78 1.20
N PHE A 340 -5.73 -7.02 0.73
CA PHE A 340 -4.89 -6.10 1.49
C PHE A 340 -5.15 -4.64 1.09
N CYS A 341 -4.48 -3.72 1.77
CA CYS A 341 -4.60 -2.27 1.56
C CYS A 341 -3.41 -1.79 0.72
N THR A 342 -3.64 -0.83 -0.17
CA THR A 342 -2.67 -0.23 -1.06
C THR A 342 -2.83 1.29 -1.08
N ASN A 343 -2.00 2.02 -1.82
CA ASN A 343 -2.19 3.44 -2.13
C ASN A 343 -3.56 3.79 -2.73
N GLY A 344 -4.30 2.79 -3.23
CA GLY A 344 -5.68 2.94 -3.69
C GLY A 344 -6.62 3.48 -2.62
N SER A 345 -6.28 3.30 -1.32
CA SER A 345 -7.01 3.94 -0.23
C SER A 345 -7.07 5.45 -0.37
N HIS A 346 -5.98 6.08 -0.80
CA HIS A 346 -5.99 7.52 -1.06
C HIS A 346 -6.68 7.83 -2.37
N TYR A 347 -6.22 7.24 -3.49
CA TYR A 347 -6.71 7.63 -4.81
C TYR A 347 -8.22 7.39 -4.96
N ALA A 348 -8.69 6.19 -4.70
CA ALA A 348 -10.11 5.85 -4.80
C ALA A 348 -10.88 6.12 -3.51
N GLY A 349 -10.33 5.73 -2.35
CA GLY A 349 -11.07 5.78 -1.09
C GLY A 349 -11.23 7.19 -0.52
N GLU A 350 -10.23 8.07 -0.65
CA GLU A 350 -10.29 9.45 -0.15
C GLU A 350 -10.65 10.46 -1.24
N ALA A 351 -10.07 10.32 -2.44
CA ALA A 351 -10.13 11.31 -3.51
C ALA A 351 -11.12 10.97 -4.63
N ASP A 352 -11.79 9.82 -4.57
CA ASP A 352 -12.78 9.34 -5.56
C ASP A 352 -12.24 9.33 -7.01
N ILE A 353 -10.93 9.03 -7.16
CA ILE A 353 -10.29 8.91 -8.46
C ILE A 353 -10.48 7.49 -8.99
N ARG A 354 -10.83 7.34 -10.27
CA ARG A 354 -10.98 6.04 -10.92
C ARG A 354 -9.70 5.25 -10.84
N THR A 355 -9.70 4.17 -10.05
CA THR A 355 -8.50 3.38 -9.73
C THR A 355 -8.74 1.91 -10.02
N ILE A 356 -7.77 1.27 -10.64
CA ILE A 356 -7.66 -0.19 -10.73
C ILE A 356 -6.32 -0.64 -10.18
N GLY A 357 -6.25 -1.89 -9.79
CA GLY A 357 -4.98 -2.57 -9.54
C GLY A 357 -4.72 -3.64 -10.59
N MET A 358 -3.46 -3.77 -11.03
CA MET A 358 -3.01 -4.87 -11.87
C MET A 358 -1.50 -4.98 -11.79
N GLY A 359 -0.99 -6.12 -11.31
CA GLY A 359 0.43 -6.38 -11.21
C GLY A 359 0.82 -7.83 -11.50
N PRO A 360 2.10 -8.10 -11.77
CA PRO A 360 2.57 -9.39 -12.29
C PRO A 360 2.66 -10.48 -11.23
N ALA A 361 2.86 -10.12 -9.97
CA ALA A 361 3.20 -11.07 -8.92
C ALA A 361 1.97 -11.69 -8.25
N ARG A 362 2.22 -12.68 -7.41
CA ARG A 362 1.23 -13.33 -6.55
C ARG A 362 1.25 -12.70 -5.16
N GLU A 363 0.07 -12.45 -4.59
CA GLU A 363 -0.08 -11.86 -3.26
C GLU A 363 0.69 -12.63 -2.15
N ASN A 364 0.74 -13.96 -2.26
CA ASN A 364 1.39 -14.81 -1.26
C ASN A 364 2.93 -14.84 -1.32
N LEU A 365 3.54 -14.13 -2.26
CA LEU A 365 5.01 -13.97 -2.37
C LEU A 365 5.50 -12.68 -1.72
N ALA A 366 4.60 -11.71 -1.45
CA ALA A 366 4.93 -10.50 -0.74
C ALA A 366 5.47 -10.80 0.67
N HIS A 367 6.51 -10.09 1.10
CA HIS A 367 7.13 -10.19 2.42
C HIS A 367 7.73 -11.56 2.79
N THR A 368 7.86 -12.48 1.83
CA THR A 368 8.42 -13.83 2.08
C THR A 368 9.95 -13.86 1.95
N ILE A 369 10.56 -14.95 2.47
CA ILE A 369 11.96 -15.30 2.20
C ILE A 369 12.03 -15.85 0.78
N ASP A 370 13.14 -15.59 0.08
CA ASP A 370 13.33 -15.95 -1.33
C ASP A 370 12.19 -15.45 -2.23
N GLU A 371 11.72 -14.24 -1.95
CA GLU A 371 10.74 -13.53 -2.77
C GLU A 371 11.17 -13.50 -4.24
N TYR A 372 10.25 -13.75 -5.15
CA TYR A 372 10.50 -13.72 -6.58
C TYR A 372 9.28 -13.26 -7.39
N ALA A 373 9.54 -12.85 -8.63
CA ALA A 373 8.51 -12.69 -9.66
C ALA A 373 8.85 -13.56 -10.87
N GLU A 374 7.85 -14.12 -11.53
CA GLU A 374 8.05 -14.84 -12.79
C GLU A 374 8.48 -13.85 -13.88
N VAL A 375 9.60 -14.10 -14.57
CA VAL A 375 10.11 -13.24 -15.65
C VAL A 375 9.06 -13.04 -16.74
N LYS A 376 8.35 -14.11 -17.08
CA LYS A 376 7.28 -14.08 -18.09
C LYS A 376 6.13 -13.14 -17.67
N ASP A 377 5.77 -13.14 -16.38
CA ASP A 377 4.66 -12.30 -15.89
C ASP A 377 5.07 -10.83 -15.85
N LEU A 378 6.33 -10.53 -15.50
CA LEU A 378 6.89 -9.18 -15.56
C LEU A 378 6.84 -8.61 -16.98
N THR A 379 7.28 -9.39 -17.97
CA THR A 379 7.31 -8.96 -19.37
C THR A 379 5.90 -8.87 -19.97
N ASN A 380 5.03 -9.83 -19.68
CA ASN A 380 3.63 -9.79 -20.08
C ASN A 380 2.89 -8.59 -19.45
N MET A 381 3.20 -8.25 -18.19
CA MET A 381 2.58 -7.11 -17.53
C MET A 381 2.95 -5.79 -18.21
N SER A 382 4.18 -5.65 -18.73
CA SER A 382 4.55 -4.49 -19.54
C SER A 382 3.68 -4.34 -20.80
N VAL A 383 3.26 -5.44 -21.43
CA VAL A 383 2.29 -5.41 -22.52
C VAL A 383 0.90 -5.00 -22.05
N CYS A 384 0.45 -5.56 -20.90
CA CYS A 384 -0.84 -5.20 -20.32
C CYS A 384 -0.91 -3.71 -19.98
N TYR A 385 0.13 -3.14 -19.36
CA TYR A 385 0.17 -1.71 -19.06
C TYR A 385 0.11 -0.83 -20.30
N ALA A 386 0.78 -1.22 -21.39
CA ALA A 386 0.65 -0.52 -22.69
C ALA A 386 -0.79 -0.63 -23.24
N GLY A 387 -1.44 -1.77 -23.09
CA GLY A 387 -2.85 -1.97 -23.44
C GLY A 387 -3.79 -1.09 -22.59
N ILE A 388 -3.52 -0.94 -21.30
CA ILE A 388 -4.29 -0.03 -20.42
C ILE A 388 -4.13 1.43 -20.88
N MET A 389 -2.90 1.88 -21.20
CA MET A 389 -2.68 3.22 -21.76
C MET A 389 -3.48 3.42 -23.05
N LYS A 390 -3.45 2.46 -23.96
CA LYS A 390 -4.22 2.49 -25.21
C LYS A 390 -5.73 2.53 -24.96
N ALA A 391 -6.24 1.78 -23.99
CA ALA A 391 -7.65 1.81 -23.60
C ALA A 391 -8.09 3.18 -23.05
N LEU A 392 -7.26 3.87 -22.28
CA LEU A 392 -7.63 5.11 -21.60
C LEU A 392 -7.29 6.38 -22.38
N LEU A 393 -6.26 6.32 -23.24
CA LEU A 393 -5.74 7.48 -23.98
C LEU A 393 -6.05 7.46 -25.48
N GLY A 394 -6.56 6.38 -26.02
CA GLY A 394 -6.99 6.21 -27.40
C GLY A 394 -5.87 5.84 -28.33
#